data_ae134038d92c75f0f7a515bb4911994d
#
_entry.id   ae134038d92c75f0f7a515bb4911994d
#
_cell.length_a   1.000
_cell.length_b   1.000
_cell.length_c   1.000
_cell.angle_alpha   90.00
_cell.angle_beta   90.00
_cell.angle_gamma   90.00
#
_symmetry.space_group_name_H-M   'P 1'
#
loop_
_entity.id
_entity.type
_entity.pdbx_description
1 polymer ?
#
loop_
_entity_poly.entity_id
_entity_poly.type
_entity_poly.pdbx_seq_one_letter_code
_entity_poly.pdbx_strand_id
1 'polypeptide(L)'
;KYGVPPGIVTAIIGVETMYGRHKGNYRVLDALTTLAFDYPPRSTFFKQELREFILLVREENQPIMELQGSYAGAMGYGQFIPSSYRRYAIDFDGDGIRDIWDNPTDAIGSVANYFAEHGWQEGEAVVAKASLRNGSKQDSIGGPDSKFNVSLKPSSTVGAMRALGVTTLIEFDETLEVSPMKLVGKEGDEYWLGMR
;
A
#
# COMPACT_ATOMS: atom_id res chain seq x y z
N LYS A 1 10.43 -15.50 -5.29
CA LYS A 1 9.34 -16.41 -4.92
C LYS A 1 7.98 -15.84 -5.35
N TYR A 2 7.74 -14.56 -5.12
CA TYR A 2 6.44 -13.90 -5.36
C TYR A 2 6.43 -13.00 -6.60
N GLY A 3 7.53 -12.86 -7.33
CA GLY A 3 7.64 -12.03 -8.52
C GLY A 3 7.51 -10.52 -8.28
N VAL A 4 7.44 -10.08 -7.02
CA VAL A 4 7.34 -8.65 -6.68
C VAL A 4 8.73 -8.01 -6.70
N PRO A 5 8.97 -6.94 -7.47
CA PRO A 5 10.27 -6.28 -7.53
C PRO A 5 10.72 -5.78 -6.16
N PRO A 6 12.00 -5.96 -5.79
CA PRO A 6 12.51 -5.50 -4.49
C PRO A 6 12.25 -4.01 -4.21
N GLY A 7 12.29 -3.17 -5.25
CA GLY A 7 12.01 -1.74 -5.14
C GLY A 7 10.59 -1.43 -4.64
N ILE A 8 9.59 -2.22 -5.06
CA ILE A 8 8.18 -2.06 -4.61
C ILE A 8 8.07 -2.41 -3.12
N VAL A 9 8.60 -3.57 -2.72
CA VAL A 9 8.57 -4.00 -1.31
C VAL A 9 9.30 -3.00 -0.42
N THR A 10 10.47 -2.55 -0.85
CA THR A 10 11.27 -1.54 -0.13
C THR A 10 10.52 -0.21 -0.01
N ALA A 11 9.84 0.25 -1.08
CA ALA A 11 9.07 1.48 -1.07
C ALA A 11 7.90 1.41 -0.08
N ILE A 12 7.16 0.29 -0.04
CA ILE A 12 6.07 0.10 0.93
C ILE A 12 6.60 0.17 2.36
N ILE A 13 7.64 -0.59 2.71
CA ILE A 13 8.23 -0.57 4.04
C ILE A 13 8.78 0.83 4.38
N GLY A 14 9.30 1.54 3.38
CA GLY A 14 9.76 2.92 3.52
C GLY A 14 8.62 3.88 3.87
N VAL A 15 7.51 3.80 3.15
CA VAL A 15 6.32 4.65 3.36
C VAL A 15 5.64 4.33 4.69
N GLU A 16 5.46 3.04 4.99
CA GLU A 16 4.73 2.60 6.18
C GLU A 16 5.47 2.91 7.49
N THR A 17 6.77 2.67 7.53
CA THR A 17 7.50 2.71 8.80
C THR A 17 8.86 3.40 8.75
N MET A 18 9.21 4.07 7.64
CA MET A 18 10.56 4.59 7.41
C MET A 18 11.62 3.50 7.67
N TYR A 19 11.42 2.35 7.01
CA TYR A 19 12.27 1.17 7.11
C TYR A 19 12.37 0.62 8.55
N GLY A 20 11.24 0.54 9.25
CA GLY A 20 11.15 0.00 10.60
C GLY A 20 11.46 0.97 11.73
N ARG A 21 11.78 2.25 11.43
CA ARG A 21 12.06 3.26 12.46
C ARG A 21 10.80 3.71 13.21
N HIS A 22 9.64 3.63 12.57
CA HIS A 22 8.36 4.14 13.11
C HIS A 22 7.26 3.07 13.00
N LYS A 23 7.43 1.96 13.69
CA LYS A 23 6.46 0.84 13.72
C LYS A 23 5.24 1.11 14.63
N GLY A 24 5.22 2.26 15.30
CA GLY A 24 4.23 2.61 16.33
C GLY A 24 4.70 2.23 17.73
N ASN A 25 4.14 2.90 18.72
CA ASN A 25 4.47 2.74 20.15
C ASN A 25 3.23 2.58 21.04
N TYR A 26 2.08 2.35 20.43
CA TYR A 26 0.85 2.06 21.15
C TYR A 26 0.77 0.56 21.38
N ARG A 27 0.35 0.13 22.58
CA ARG A 27 -0.01 -1.26 22.79
C ARG A 27 -1.21 -1.61 21.89
N VAL A 28 -1.05 -2.61 21.03
CA VAL A 28 -2.08 -2.98 20.04
C VAL A 28 -3.39 -3.33 20.72
N LEU A 29 -3.34 -4.03 21.85
CA LEU A 29 -4.54 -4.37 22.64
C LEU A 29 -5.32 -3.12 23.04
N ASP A 30 -4.63 -2.12 23.60
CA ASP A 30 -5.27 -0.88 24.07
C ASP A 30 -5.84 -0.07 22.90
N ALA A 31 -5.09 0.06 21.81
CA ALA A 31 -5.53 0.76 20.61
C ALA A 31 -6.81 0.14 20.03
N LEU A 32 -6.79 -1.18 19.82
CA LEU A 32 -7.94 -1.89 19.26
C LEU A 32 -9.14 -1.91 20.21
N THR A 33 -8.92 -2.04 21.52
CA THR A 33 -10.01 -2.02 22.52
C THR A 33 -10.68 -0.65 22.55
N THR A 34 -9.88 0.43 22.59
CA THR A 34 -10.42 1.79 22.57
C THR A 34 -11.25 2.04 21.31
N LEU A 35 -10.71 1.70 20.14
CA LEU A 35 -11.41 1.91 18.88
C LEU A 35 -12.62 0.99 18.69
N ALA A 36 -12.59 -0.21 19.28
CA ALA A 36 -13.71 -1.14 19.24
C ALA A 36 -14.92 -0.66 20.08
N PHE A 37 -14.67 -0.02 21.23
CA PHE A 37 -15.73 0.31 22.16
C PHE A 37 -16.04 1.80 22.28
N ASP A 38 -15.04 2.68 22.07
CA ASP A 38 -15.17 4.12 22.26
C ASP A 38 -15.18 4.92 20.94
N TYR A 39 -15.09 4.23 19.78
CA TYR A 39 -15.16 4.87 18.46
C TYR A 39 -16.32 4.35 17.60
N PRO A 40 -17.54 4.86 17.80
CA PRO A 40 -18.76 4.36 17.13
C PRO A 40 -18.69 4.28 15.60
N PRO A 41 -18.05 5.23 14.86
CA PRO A 41 -18.07 5.21 13.39
C PRO A 41 -17.46 3.95 12.77
N ARG A 42 -16.51 3.29 13.44
CA ARG A 42 -15.83 2.08 12.96
C ARG A 42 -15.80 0.96 14.00
N SER A 43 -16.64 1.01 15.02
CA SER A 43 -16.66 0.04 16.12
C SER A 43 -16.77 -1.41 15.64
N THR A 44 -17.63 -1.70 14.68
CA THR A 44 -17.79 -3.06 14.13
C THR A 44 -16.49 -3.58 13.51
N PHE A 45 -15.81 -2.76 12.72
CA PHE A 45 -14.52 -3.11 12.14
C PHE A 45 -13.47 -3.38 13.21
N PHE A 46 -13.32 -2.48 14.18
CA PHE A 46 -12.29 -2.66 15.22
C PHE A 46 -12.60 -3.78 16.20
N LYS A 47 -13.86 -4.13 16.43
CA LYS A 47 -14.24 -5.34 17.18
C LYS A 47 -13.78 -6.61 16.47
N GLN A 48 -13.89 -6.63 15.14
CA GLN A 48 -13.37 -7.74 14.35
C GLN A 48 -11.85 -7.81 14.42
N GLU A 49 -11.14 -6.69 14.25
CA GLU A 49 -9.68 -6.65 14.35
C GLU A 49 -9.18 -7.02 15.75
N LEU A 50 -9.88 -6.62 16.82
CA LEU A 50 -9.55 -7.05 18.17
C LEU A 50 -9.70 -8.57 18.34
N ARG A 51 -10.76 -9.15 17.77
CA ARG A 51 -10.91 -10.62 17.75
C ARG A 51 -9.76 -11.29 17.01
N GLU A 52 -9.41 -10.78 15.81
CA GLU A 52 -8.30 -11.32 15.02
C GLU A 52 -6.95 -11.18 15.77
N PHE A 53 -6.77 -10.08 16.51
CA PHE A 53 -5.58 -9.88 17.34
C PHE A 53 -5.47 -10.91 18.48
N ILE A 54 -6.54 -11.18 19.18
CA ILE A 54 -6.55 -12.20 20.25
C ILE A 54 -6.24 -13.59 19.67
N LEU A 55 -6.76 -13.89 18.48
CA LEU A 55 -6.49 -15.16 17.81
C LEU A 55 -5.04 -15.27 17.37
N LEU A 56 -4.48 -14.23 16.74
CA LEU A 56 -3.09 -14.23 16.31
C LEU A 56 -2.11 -14.39 17.48
N VAL A 57 -2.35 -13.66 18.56
CA VAL A 57 -1.52 -13.74 19.78
C VAL A 57 -1.47 -15.16 20.34
N ARG A 58 -2.61 -15.83 20.33
CA ARG A 58 -2.70 -17.24 20.77
C ARG A 58 -2.02 -18.18 19.77
N GLU A 59 -2.18 -17.97 18.47
CA GLU A 59 -1.58 -18.78 17.40
C GLU A 59 -0.05 -18.68 17.40
N GLU A 60 0.47 -17.46 17.58
CA GLU A 60 1.91 -17.19 17.58
C GLU A 60 2.56 -17.28 18.97
N ASN A 61 1.78 -17.62 20.01
CA ASN A 61 2.25 -17.64 21.39
C ASN A 61 2.95 -16.33 21.83
N GLN A 62 2.40 -15.19 21.40
CA GLN A 62 2.98 -13.87 21.65
C GLN A 62 2.44 -13.24 22.94
N PRO A 63 3.21 -12.39 23.63
CA PRO A 63 2.76 -11.70 24.84
C PRO A 63 1.78 -10.58 24.49
N ILE A 64 0.49 -10.82 24.65
CA ILE A 64 -0.61 -9.91 24.27
C ILE A 64 -0.45 -8.48 24.80
N MET A 65 0.19 -8.31 25.96
CA MET A 65 0.37 -7.01 26.61
C MET A 65 1.60 -6.24 26.12
N GLU A 66 2.44 -6.84 25.27
CA GLU A 66 3.73 -6.28 24.88
C GLU A 66 3.77 -5.85 23.41
N LEU A 67 2.91 -6.43 22.56
CA LEU A 67 2.90 -6.11 21.13
C LEU A 67 2.52 -4.64 20.90
N GLN A 68 3.40 -3.95 20.19
CA GLN A 68 3.24 -2.55 19.84
C GLN A 68 2.92 -2.36 18.36
N GLY A 69 2.25 -1.25 18.07
CA GLY A 69 1.86 -0.87 16.72
C GLY A 69 1.39 0.58 16.65
N SER A 70 0.69 0.91 15.58
CA SER A 70 0.10 2.24 15.40
C SER A 70 -1.09 2.45 16.35
N TYR A 71 -1.54 3.71 16.46
CA TYR A 71 -2.76 4.05 17.21
C TYR A 71 -4.02 3.35 16.71
N ALA A 72 -3.99 2.80 15.49
CA ALA A 72 -5.08 2.05 14.88
C ALA A 72 -4.86 0.52 14.89
N GLY A 73 -3.82 0.03 15.59
CA GLY A 73 -3.53 -1.38 15.74
C GLY A 73 -2.81 -2.02 14.55
N ALA A 74 -2.22 -1.24 13.66
CA ALA A 74 -1.36 -1.75 12.59
C ALA A 74 0.03 -2.08 13.13
N MET A 75 0.64 -3.18 12.67
CA MET A 75 1.77 -3.84 13.31
C MET A 75 2.96 -4.04 12.37
N GLY A 76 4.14 -4.00 12.94
CA GLY A 76 5.40 -4.38 12.29
C GLY A 76 5.84 -3.47 11.15
N TYR A 77 6.83 -3.92 10.39
CA TYR A 77 7.44 -3.16 9.28
C TYR A 77 6.44 -2.76 8.18
N GLY A 78 5.50 -3.64 7.85
CA GLY A 78 4.51 -3.46 6.78
C GLY A 78 3.15 -2.95 7.27
N GLN A 79 3.03 -2.57 8.56
CA GLN A 79 1.80 -2.05 9.17
C GLN A 79 0.56 -2.92 8.90
N PHE A 80 0.71 -4.23 9.10
CA PHE A 80 -0.40 -5.17 8.96
C PHE A 80 -1.41 -5.00 10.11
N ILE A 81 -2.69 -4.85 9.79
CA ILE A 81 -3.75 -5.03 10.78
C ILE A 81 -3.90 -6.51 11.13
N PRO A 82 -4.48 -6.87 12.28
CA PRO A 82 -4.52 -8.27 12.75
C PRO A 82 -5.08 -9.26 11.75
N SER A 83 -6.17 -8.94 11.07
CA SER A 83 -6.75 -9.79 10.03
C SER A 83 -5.80 -10.00 8.85
N SER A 84 -5.08 -8.96 8.43
CA SER A 84 -4.08 -9.04 7.38
C SER A 84 -2.86 -9.85 7.81
N TYR A 85 -2.39 -9.69 9.05
CA TYR A 85 -1.33 -10.52 9.60
C TYR A 85 -1.69 -12.01 9.51
N ARG A 86 -2.84 -12.40 10.06
CA ARG A 86 -3.25 -13.81 10.08
C ARG A 86 -3.37 -14.41 8.68
N ARG A 87 -3.72 -13.60 7.69
CA ARG A 87 -3.92 -14.06 6.33
C ARG A 87 -2.65 -14.04 5.46
N TYR A 88 -1.79 -13.07 5.67
CA TYR A 88 -0.70 -12.78 4.72
C TYR A 88 0.71 -12.84 5.31
N ALA A 89 0.86 -12.74 6.65
CA ALA A 89 2.16 -12.88 7.26
C ALA A 89 2.69 -14.30 7.09
N ILE A 90 3.97 -14.40 6.78
CA ILE A 90 4.65 -15.68 6.54
C ILE A 90 5.97 -15.74 7.29
N ASP A 91 6.35 -16.92 7.70
CA ASP A 91 7.70 -17.29 8.07
C ASP A 91 8.50 -17.48 6.76
N PHE A 92 9.29 -16.49 6.41
CA PHE A 92 9.99 -16.47 5.11
C PHE A 92 11.39 -17.07 5.18
N ASP A 93 12.03 -17.04 6.34
CA ASP A 93 13.34 -17.66 6.56
C ASP A 93 13.26 -19.09 7.12
N GLY A 94 12.08 -19.53 7.55
CA GLY A 94 11.82 -20.90 7.95
C GLY A 94 12.24 -21.22 9.38
N ASP A 95 12.29 -20.21 10.28
CA ASP A 95 12.64 -20.38 11.68
C ASP A 95 11.47 -20.88 12.56
N GLY A 96 10.28 -20.96 12.01
CA GLY A 96 9.05 -21.42 12.66
C GLY A 96 8.21 -20.30 13.28
N ILE A 97 8.59 -19.04 13.11
CA ILE A 97 7.93 -17.85 13.66
C ILE A 97 7.60 -16.87 12.54
N ARG A 98 6.42 -16.28 12.53
CA ARG A 98 6.03 -15.22 11.60
C ARG A 98 6.30 -13.85 12.23
N ASP A 99 7.55 -13.43 12.32
CA ASP A 99 7.93 -12.20 13.00
C ASP A 99 8.04 -11.00 12.05
N ILE A 100 6.96 -10.22 11.96
CA ILE A 100 6.96 -8.98 11.18
C ILE A 100 7.44 -7.75 11.97
N TRP A 101 7.71 -7.90 13.27
CA TRP A 101 8.13 -6.79 14.15
C TRP A 101 9.64 -6.62 14.18
N ASP A 102 10.39 -7.70 14.34
CA ASP A 102 11.83 -7.64 14.58
C ASP A 102 12.63 -8.45 13.56
N ASN A 103 11.98 -9.29 12.75
CA ASN A 103 12.59 -10.01 11.64
C ASN A 103 12.29 -9.33 10.27
N PRO A 104 13.26 -8.56 9.71
CA PRO A 104 13.06 -7.93 8.40
C PRO A 104 12.82 -8.93 7.26
N THR A 105 13.33 -10.16 7.38
CA THR A 105 13.17 -11.20 6.36
C THR A 105 11.72 -11.61 6.23
N ASP A 106 11.06 -11.87 7.35
CA ASP A 106 9.63 -12.20 7.38
C ASP A 106 8.76 -11.01 6.98
N ALA A 107 9.12 -9.81 7.43
CA ALA A 107 8.41 -8.60 7.05
C ALA A 107 8.44 -8.37 5.53
N ILE A 108 9.61 -8.50 4.89
CA ILE A 108 9.78 -8.40 3.43
C ILE A 108 8.98 -9.50 2.73
N GLY A 109 9.11 -10.74 3.20
CA GLY A 109 8.38 -11.88 2.67
C GLY A 109 6.86 -11.70 2.77
N SER A 110 6.38 -11.22 3.91
CA SER A 110 4.96 -10.98 4.17
C SER A 110 4.39 -9.87 3.28
N VAL A 111 5.13 -8.77 3.09
CA VAL A 111 4.72 -7.71 2.14
C VAL A 111 4.66 -8.25 0.72
N ALA A 112 5.66 -9.03 0.28
CA ALA A 112 5.64 -9.64 -1.05
C ALA A 112 4.49 -10.64 -1.21
N ASN A 113 4.20 -11.44 -0.19
CA ASN A 113 3.05 -12.36 -0.17
C ASN A 113 1.72 -11.61 -0.25
N TYR A 114 1.59 -10.48 0.46
CA TYR A 114 0.41 -9.62 0.37
C TYR A 114 0.12 -9.18 -1.06
N PHE A 115 1.13 -8.74 -1.79
CA PHE A 115 0.98 -8.38 -3.21
C PHE A 115 0.56 -9.57 -4.07
N ALA A 116 1.20 -10.72 -3.90
CA ALA A 116 0.87 -11.93 -4.65
C ALA A 116 -0.59 -12.37 -4.44
N GLU A 117 -1.05 -12.37 -3.19
CA GLU A 117 -2.44 -12.72 -2.82
C GLU A 117 -3.47 -11.67 -3.30
N HIS A 118 -3.02 -10.45 -3.63
CA HIS A 118 -3.86 -9.40 -4.22
C HIS A 118 -3.73 -9.30 -5.75
N GLY A 119 -3.17 -10.33 -6.39
CA GLY A 119 -3.16 -10.45 -7.84
C GLY A 119 -1.99 -9.76 -8.52
N TRP A 120 -0.86 -9.61 -7.83
CA TRP A 120 0.37 -9.13 -8.45
C TRP A 120 0.72 -9.95 -9.69
N GLN A 121 1.00 -9.27 -10.81
CA GLN A 121 1.45 -9.87 -12.05
C GLN A 121 2.92 -9.50 -12.28
N GLU A 122 3.79 -10.49 -12.28
CA GLU A 122 5.22 -10.29 -12.55
C GLU A 122 5.43 -9.79 -13.98
N GLY A 123 6.23 -8.74 -14.13
CA GLY A 123 6.55 -8.13 -15.43
C GLY A 123 5.55 -7.10 -15.91
N GLU A 124 4.36 -6.99 -15.30
CA GLU A 124 3.41 -5.94 -15.63
C GLU A 124 3.86 -4.57 -15.13
N ALA A 125 3.61 -3.55 -15.92
CA ALA A 125 3.93 -2.18 -15.54
C ALA A 125 2.97 -1.68 -14.46
N VAL A 126 3.53 -1.13 -13.38
CA VAL A 126 2.75 -0.53 -12.27
C VAL A 126 2.45 0.94 -12.52
N VAL A 127 3.47 1.66 -12.99
CA VAL A 127 3.39 3.08 -13.32
C VAL A 127 4.28 3.41 -14.51
N ALA A 128 3.90 4.40 -15.28
CA ALA A 128 4.74 4.98 -16.32
C ALA A 128 4.85 6.49 -16.13
N LYS A 129 6.09 7.00 -16.20
CA LYS A 129 6.31 8.45 -16.24
C LYS A 129 5.72 9.00 -17.53
N ALA A 130 4.96 10.08 -17.40
CA ALA A 130 4.30 10.74 -18.50
C ALA A 130 4.83 12.17 -18.69
N SER A 131 4.74 12.65 -19.90
CA SER A 131 5.09 14.02 -20.28
C SER A 131 3.91 14.65 -20.99
N LEU A 132 3.80 15.98 -20.88
CA LEU A 132 2.80 16.75 -21.62
C LEU A 132 3.42 17.31 -22.88
N ARG A 133 2.76 17.13 -24.02
CA ARG A 133 3.16 17.76 -25.27
C ARG A 133 3.00 19.28 -25.16
N ASN A 134 3.97 20.05 -25.64
CA ASN A 134 3.86 21.52 -25.73
C ASN A 134 2.58 21.91 -26.45
N GLY A 135 1.76 22.78 -25.82
CA GLY A 135 0.45 23.20 -26.38
C GLY A 135 -0.73 22.31 -26.00
N SER A 136 -0.51 21.23 -25.22
CA SER A 136 -1.62 20.55 -24.50
C SER A 136 -2.31 21.60 -23.63
N LYS A 137 -3.65 21.55 -23.55
CA LYS A 137 -4.43 22.46 -22.71
C LYS A 137 -4.06 22.25 -21.24
N GLN A 138 -3.01 22.93 -20.80
CA GLN A 138 -2.46 22.83 -19.44
C GLN A 138 -3.54 23.12 -18.38
N ASP A 139 -4.52 23.96 -18.74
CA ASP A 139 -5.67 24.28 -17.89
C ASP A 139 -6.63 23.09 -17.65
N SER A 140 -6.64 22.10 -18.56
CA SER A 140 -7.41 20.86 -18.39
C SER A 140 -6.73 19.83 -17.49
N ILE A 141 -5.48 20.08 -17.09
CA ILE A 141 -4.60 19.12 -16.39
C ILE A 141 -4.36 19.53 -14.93
N GLY A 142 -4.74 20.72 -14.52
CA GLY A 142 -4.53 21.23 -13.15
C GLY A 142 -5.68 22.04 -12.58
N GLY A 143 -6.73 22.28 -13.37
CA GLY A 143 -7.93 23.04 -12.98
C GLY A 143 -9.00 22.14 -12.32
N PRO A 144 -10.18 22.72 -12.00
CA PRO A 144 -11.30 21.99 -11.42
C PRO A 144 -11.81 20.84 -12.31
N ASP A 145 -11.54 20.87 -13.61
CA ASP A 145 -11.89 19.81 -14.57
C ASP A 145 -10.73 18.85 -14.86
N SER A 146 -9.70 18.85 -14.02
CA SER A 146 -8.53 17.98 -14.17
C SER A 146 -8.92 16.51 -14.21
N LYS A 147 -8.38 15.78 -15.19
CA LYS A 147 -8.48 14.32 -15.28
C LYS A 147 -7.48 13.59 -14.37
N PHE A 148 -6.54 14.33 -13.76
CA PHE A 148 -5.50 13.78 -12.88
C PHE A 148 -5.97 13.72 -11.43
N ASN A 149 -5.52 12.72 -10.71
CA ASN A 149 -5.81 12.47 -9.29
C ASN A 149 -7.31 12.31 -8.94
N VAL A 150 -8.14 11.96 -9.93
CA VAL A 150 -9.58 11.78 -9.69
C VAL A 150 -9.86 10.49 -8.93
N SER A 151 -9.08 9.46 -9.18
CA SER A 151 -9.25 8.14 -8.56
C SER A 151 -7.95 7.37 -8.56
N LEU A 152 -7.72 6.56 -7.53
CA LEU A 152 -6.66 5.56 -7.52
C LEU A 152 -7.03 4.32 -8.36
N LYS A 153 -8.32 4.15 -8.68
CA LYS A 153 -8.78 3.14 -9.64
C LYS A 153 -8.65 3.72 -11.04
N PRO A 154 -8.42 2.87 -12.06
CA PRO A 154 -8.39 3.32 -13.44
C PRO A 154 -9.62 4.17 -13.77
N SER A 155 -9.39 5.35 -14.30
CA SER A 155 -10.43 6.34 -14.60
C SER A 155 -10.35 6.86 -16.04
N SER A 156 -9.38 6.37 -16.80
CA SER A 156 -9.14 6.75 -18.19
C SER A 156 -8.47 5.60 -18.95
N THR A 157 -8.14 5.81 -20.22
CA THR A 157 -7.31 4.90 -21.01
C THR A 157 -6.08 5.62 -21.54
N VAL A 158 -5.05 4.87 -21.95
CA VAL A 158 -3.85 5.42 -22.57
C VAL A 158 -4.21 6.27 -23.80
N GLY A 159 -5.12 5.77 -24.67
CA GLY A 159 -5.58 6.50 -25.86
C GLY A 159 -6.26 7.81 -25.51
N ALA A 160 -7.14 7.82 -24.49
CA ALA A 160 -7.78 9.04 -24.02
C ALA A 160 -6.77 10.06 -23.47
N MET A 161 -5.75 9.59 -22.72
CA MET A 161 -4.67 10.45 -22.23
C MET A 161 -3.81 10.98 -23.37
N ARG A 162 -3.50 10.16 -24.37
CA ARG A 162 -2.76 10.58 -25.58
C ARG A 162 -3.50 11.65 -26.36
N ALA A 163 -4.82 11.54 -26.50
CA ALA A 163 -5.66 12.56 -27.14
C ALA A 163 -5.63 13.92 -26.40
N LEU A 164 -5.37 13.91 -25.10
CA LEU A 164 -5.16 15.12 -24.28
C LEU A 164 -3.71 15.65 -24.34
N GLY A 165 -2.82 15.01 -25.09
CA GLY A 165 -1.43 15.42 -25.22
C GLY A 165 -0.49 14.80 -24.17
N VAL A 166 -0.95 13.80 -23.41
CA VAL A 166 -0.09 13.03 -22.50
C VAL A 166 0.65 11.97 -23.29
N THR A 167 1.97 11.89 -23.12
CA THR A 167 2.84 10.92 -23.78
C THR A 167 3.68 10.17 -22.75
N THR A 168 4.03 8.93 -23.04
CA THR A 168 4.92 8.08 -22.25
C THR A 168 6.16 7.71 -23.06
N LEU A 169 7.26 7.38 -22.40
CA LEU A 169 8.50 6.92 -23.04
C LEU A 169 8.34 5.53 -23.67
N ILE A 170 7.46 4.71 -23.09
CA ILE A 170 7.16 3.36 -23.58
C ILE A 170 5.77 3.43 -24.19
N GLU A 171 5.56 2.74 -25.31
CA GLU A 171 4.24 2.59 -25.90
C GLU A 171 3.43 1.54 -25.16
N PHE A 172 2.18 1.86 -24.89
CA PHE A 172 1.19 0.97 -24.30
C PHE A 172 -0.02 0.84 -25.21
N ASP A 173 -0.77 -0.22 -25.06
CA ASP A 173 -2.05 -0.38 -25.75
C ASP A 173 -2.99 0.79 -25.41
N GLU A 174 -3.64 1.33 -26.43
CA GLU A 174 -4.51 2.50 -26.25
C GLU A 174 -5.74 2.20 -25.39
N THR A 175 -6.14 0.93 -25.32
CA THR A 175 -7.27 0.48 -24.48
C THR A 175 -6.90 0.23 -23.04
N LEU A 176 -5.59 0.22 -22.71
CA LEU A 176 -5.12 -0.02 -21.35
C LEU A 176 -5.70 1.03 -20.41
N GLU A 177 -6.38 0.54 -19.37
CA GLU A 177 -6.95 1.37 -18.33
C GLU A 177 -5.86 1.93 -17.42
N VAL A 178 -5.91 3.23 -17.15
CA VAL A 178 -4.92 3.95 -16.35
C VAL A 178 -5.55 4.92 -15.35
N SER A 179 -4.81 5.17 -14.28
CA SER A 179 -5.09 6.24 -13.31
C SER A 179 -4.11 7.40 -13.55
N PRO A 180 -4.53 8.50 -14.15
CA PRO A 180 -3.66 9.66 -14.34
C PRO A 180 -3.32 10.33 -13.01
N MET A 181 -2.03 10.51 -12.73
CA MET A 181 -1.53 11.10 -11.50
C MET A 181 -0.63 12.29 -11.79
N LYS A 182 -0.80 13.36 -11.01
CA LYS A 182 0.05 14.54 -10.99
C LYS A 182 0.66 14.67 -9.60
N LEU A 183 1.98 14.67 -9.53
CA LEU A 183 2.74 14.91 -8.30
C LEU A 183 3.31 16.34 -8.36
N VAL A 184 3.00 17.14 -7.36
CA VAL A 184 3.51 18.50 -7.22
C VAL A 184 4.85 18.44 -6.50
N GLY A 185 5.94 18.69 -7.21
CA GLY A 185 7.31 18.68 -6.69
C GLY A 185 7.92 20.08 -6.54
N LYS A 186 9.00 20.17 -5.78
CA LYS A 186 9.75 21.44 -5.62
C LYS A 186 10.42 21.90 -6.92
N GLU A 187 10.76 20.96 -7.80
CA GLU A 187 11.42 21.21 -9.10
C GLU A 187 10.45 21.29 -10.27
N GLY A 188 9.15 21.18 -9.99
CA GLY A 188 8.07 21.19 -10.97
C GLY A 188 7.10 20.02 -10.80
N ASP A 189 6.04 20.06 -11.58
CA ASP A 189 5.01 19.02 -11.57
C ASP A 189 5.48 17.80 -12.38
N GLU A 190 5.27 16.63 -11.82
CA GLU A 190 5.49 15.35 -12.52
C GLU A 190 4.17 14.67 -12.83
N TYR A 191 4.10 14.06 -14.01
CA TYR A 191 2.92 13.35 -14.47
C TYR A 191 3.23 11.84 -14.60
N TRP A 192 2.28 11.02 -14.18
CA TRP A 192 2.41 9.57 -14.18
C TRP A 192 1.09 8.93 -14.59
N LEU A 193 1.16 7.76 -15.19
CA LEU A 193 0.02 6.88 -15.42
C LEU A 193 0.19 5.65 -14.53
N GLY A 194 -0.69 5.49 -13.55
CA GLY A 194 -0.79 4.26 -12.77
C GLY A 194 -1.54 3.21 -13.55
N MET A 195 -1.02 1.98 -13.57
CA MET A 195 -1.60 0.83 -14.25
C MET A 195 -2.16 -0.15 -13.21
N ARG A 196 -3.06 -1.00 -13.65
CA ARG A 196 -3.68 -1.98 -12.76
C ARG A 196 -2.86 -3.26 -12.74
#